data_4b0ca9de3ed1a52abca81f85715db96d
#
_entry.id   4b0ca9de3ed1a52abca81f85715db96d
#
_cell.length_a   1.000
_cell.length_b   1.000
_cell.length_c   1.000
_cell.angle_alpha   90.00
_cell.angle_beta   90.00
_cell.angle_gamma   90.00
#
_symmetry.space_group_name_H-M   'P 1'
#
loop_
_entity.id
_entity.type
_entity.pdbx_description
1 polymer ?
#
loop_
_entity_poly.entity_id
_entity_poly.type
_entity_poly.pdbx_seq_one_letter_code
_entity_poly.pdbx_strand_id
1 'polypeptide(L)'
;TNAVTYQITEQSCTGLLAVDATTGIVTVADNSGLDAEATTSCTVTVEAASADGSTAATTFTVTITDVDDTAPVFTSDSSILVNENVQDVVDLTVTDADSTAAPTYTLSGTDSSLFEVSSGTLRFASASGQDFESITCTSNPCVVVVTATDAGGNTADQTVVVSIVNVDDEAPTFTS
;
A
#
# COMPACT_ATOMS: atom_id res chain seq x y z
N THR A 1 34.83 26.61 -34.70
CA THR A 1 33.51 26.30 -34.10
C THR A 1 33.44 26.98 -32.76
N ASN A 2 32.49 27.92 -32.59
CA ASN A 2 32.30 28.56 -31.30
C ASN A 2 31.89 27.51 -30.29
N ALA A 3 32.56 27.48 -29.14
CA ALA A 3 32.16 26.61 -28.02
C ALA A 3 30.80 27.09 -27.48
N VAL A 4 29.89 26.16 -27.27
CA VAL A 4 28.61 26.37 -26.60
C VAL A 4 28.67 25.71 -25.23
N THR A 5 28.18 26.42 -24.23
CA THR A 5 28.03 25.89 -22.86
C THR A 5 26.58 25.89 -22.46
N TYR A 6 26.21 24.96 -21.60
CA TYR A 6 24.82 24.77 -21.13
C TYR A 6 24.73 24.90 -19.62
N GLN A 7 23.63 25.51 -19.13
CA GLN A 7 23.32 25.59 -17.71
C GLN A 7 21.81 25.51 -17.47
N ILE A 8 21.42 25.00 -16.31
CA ILE A 8 20.04 25.12 -15.83
C ILE A 8 19.90 26.50 -15.20
N THR A 9 18.94 27.29 -15.69
CA THR A 9 18.61 28.61 -15.14
C THR A 9 17.42 28.55 -14.18
N GLU A 10 16.48 27.60 -14.42
CA GLU A 10 15.30 27.40 -13.57
C GLU A 10 14.93 25.91 -13.57
N GLN A 11 14.48 25.40 -12.43
CA GLN A 11 13.84 24.12 -12.33
C GLN A 11 12.82 24.10 -11.17
N SER A 12 11.65 23.47 -11.38
CA SER A 12 10.62 23.36 -10.34
C SER A 12 10.96 22.29 -9.29
N CYS A 13 11.68 21.23 -9.70
CA CYS A 13 12.16 20.18 -8.81
C CYS A 13 13.63 20.48 -8.47
N THR A 14 13.84 21.37 -7.53
CA THR A 14 15.17 21.92 -7.21
C THR A 14 16.18 20.84 -6.83
N GLY A 15 17.28 20.78 -7.57
CA GLY A 15 18.40 19.87 -7.31
C GLY A 15 18.24 18.45 -7.85
N LEU A 16 17.06 18.08 -8.37
CA LEU A 16 16.82 16.73 -8.90
C LEU A 16 17.39 16.52 -10.31
N LEU A 17 17.51 17.61 -11.09
CA LEU A 17 18.01 17.57 -12.46
C LEU A 17 19.34 18.30 -12.58
N ALA A 18 20.23 17.80 -13.42
CA ALA A 18 21.49 18.42 -13.81
C ALA A 18 21.64 18.45 -15.33
N VAL A 19 22.45 19.39 -15.85
CA VAL A 19 22.81 19.45 -17.25
C VAL A 19 24.34 19.34 -17.39
N ASP A 20 24.78 18.54 -18.35
CA ASP A 20 26.19 18.53 -18.74
C ASP A 20 26.51 19.83 -19.51
N ALA A 21 27.44 20.62 -18.96
CA ALA A 21 27.78 21.94 -19.49
C ALA A 21 28.35 21.95 -20.91
N THR A 22 28.83 20.81 -21.40
CA THR A 22 29.47 20.68 -22.73
C THR A 22 28.52 20.10 -23.76
N THR A 23 27.74 19.08 -23.36
CA THR A 23 26.86 18.32 -24.28
C THR A 23 25.41 18.79 -24.26
N GLY A 24 24.98 19.49 -23.18
CA GLY A 24 23.59 19.92 -22.97
C GLY A 24 22.65 18.77 -22.55
N ILE A 25 23.18 17.59 -22.22
CA ILE A 25 22.37 16.44 -21.80
C ILE A 25 21.86 16.70 -20.38
N VAL A 26 20.53 16.63 -20.22
CA VAL A 26 19.88 16.71 -18.91
C VAL A 26 19.78 15.30 -18.32
N THR A 27 20.15 15.17 -17.07
CA THR A 27 20.13 13.91 -16.32
C THR A 27 19.49 14.09 -14.96
N VAL A 28 19.02 12.99 -14.35
CA VAL A 28 18.62 12.98 -12.95
C VAL A 28 19.92 13.00 -12.11
N ALA A 29 20.07 14.04 -11.27
CA ALA A 29 21.21 14.22 -10.37
C ALA A 29 20.95 13.58 -9.01
N ASP A 30 19.69 13.64 -8.55
CA ASP A 30 19.22 13.04 -7.31
C ASP A 30 17.82 12.49 -7.54
N ASN A 31 17.61 11.20 -7.29
CA ASN A 31 16.33 10.53 -7.43
C ASN A 31 15.54 10.42 -6.12
N SER A 32 16.10 10.84 -4.99
CA SER A 32 15.46 10.71 -3.68
C SER A 32 14.20 11.57 -3.50
N GLY A 33 14.00 12.56 -4.39
CA GLY A 33 12.82 13.42 -4.40
C GLY A 33 11.93 13.22 -5.64
N LEU A 34 12.15 12.15 -6.42
CA LEU A 34 11.27 11.77 -7.52
C LEU A 34 10.19 10.83 -6.99
N ASP A 35 9.05 11.42 -6.65
CA ASP A 35 7.90 10.78 -6.04
C ASP A 35 6.68 11.26 -6.84
N ALA A 36 5.99 10.34 -7.51
CA ALA A 36 4.88 10.64 -8.40
C ALA A 36 3.61 11.03 -7.62
N GLU A 37 3.45 10.56 -6.36
CA GLU A 37 2.36 10.90 -5.45
C GLU A 37 2.50 12.35 -4.97
N ALA A 38 3.73 12.84 -4.86
CA ALA A 38 4.01 14.23 -4.50
C ALA A 38 4.05 15.16 -5.71
N THR A 39 4.61 14.71 -6.86
CA THR A 39 4.81 15.55 -8.04
C THR A 39 4.85 14.73 -9.32
N THR A 40 3.88 14.91 -10.22
CA THR A 40 3.77 14.17 -11.49
C THR A 40 4.66 14.72 -12.61
N SER A 41 5.25 15.92 -12.46
CA SER A 41 6.13 16.50 -13.47
C SER A 41 7.02 17.60 -12.92
N CYS A 42 8.21 17.76 -13.53
CA CYS A 42 9.13 18.86 -13.30
C CYS A 42 9.32 19.68 -14.57
N THR A 43 9.48 20.99 -14.42
CA THR A 43 9.95 21.85 -15.50
C THR A 43 11.44 22.17 -15.29
N VAL A 44 12.20 22.20 -16.37
CA VAL A 44 13.61 22.61 -16.37
C VAL A 44 13.86 23.55 -17.55
N THR A 45 14.46 24.71 -17.28
CA THR A 45 14.88 25.66 -18.30
C THR A 45 16.39 25.55 -18.46
N VAL A 46 16.81 25.16 -19.67
CA VAL A 46 18.22 25.06 -20.04
C VAL A 46 18.56 26.24 -20.93
N GLU A 47 19.60 26.98 -20.56
CA GLU A 47 20.20 28.05 -21.37
C GLU A 47 21.47 27.56 -22.03
N ALA A 48 21.58 27.80 -23.32
CA ALA A 48 22.78 27.63 -24.09
C ALA A 48 23.44 29.02 -24.33
N ALA A 49 24.73 29.12 -24.01
CA ALA A 49 25.54 30.32 -24.20
C ALA A 49 26.67 30.09 -25.19
N SER A 50 26.79 30.97 -26.17
CA SER A 50 27.86 30.96 -27.15
C SER A 50 29.04 31.84 -26.69
N ALA A 51 30.25 31.57 -27.22
CA ALA A 51 31.45 32.32 -26.85
C ALA A 51 31.42 33.82 -27.17
N ASP A 52 30.50 34.28 -28.02
CA ASP A 52 30.26 35.70 -28.32
C ASP A 52 29.31 36.40 -27.35
N GLY A 53 28.81 35.66 -26.33
CA GLY A 53 27.89 36.16 -25.31
C GLY A 53 26.40 36.08 -25.71
N SER A 54 26.05 35.53 -26.88
CA SER A 54 24.67 35.28 -27.24
C SER A 54 24.12 34.07 -26.49
N THR A 55 22.86 34.11 -26.02
CA THR A 55 22.20 33.03 -25.29
C THR A 55 20.86 32.70 -25.93
N ALA A 56 20.44 31.45 -25.71
CA ALA A 56 19.11 30.95 -26.01
C ALA A 56 18.67 29.99 -24.93
N ALA A 57 17.41 30.05 -24.50
CA ALA A 57 16.88 29.16 -23.46
C ALA A 57 15.66 28.40 -23.97
N THR A 58 15.49 27.20 -23.46
CA THR A 58 14.32 26.35 -23.73
C THR A 58 13.88 25.67 -22.44
N THR A 59 12.56 25.63 -22.21
CA THR A 59 11.97 24.94 -21.08
C THR A 59 11.45 23.58 -21.54
N PHE A 60 11.82 22.55 -20.79
CA PHE A 60 11.35 21.18 -20.97
C PHE A 60 10.45 20.77 -19.79
N THR A 61 9.46 19.93 -20.06
CA THR A 61 8.70 19.24 -19.02
C THR A 61 9.18 17.80 -18.94
N VAL A 62 9.58 17.38 -17.75
CA VAL A 62 9.96 16.01 -17.42
C VAL A 62 8.80 15.40 -16.66
N THR A 63 8.16 14.38 -17.23
CA THR A 63 7.08 13.64 -16.56
C THR A 63 7.70 12.60 -15.62
N ILE A 64 7.22 12.54 -14.39
CA ILE A 64 7.54 11.49 -13.43
C ILE A 64 6.47 10.42 -13.62
N THR A 65 6.91 9.20 -13.91
CA THR A 65 6.01 8.05 -14.09
C THR A 65 5.84 7.38 -12.74
N ASP A 66 4.59 7.16 -12.39
CA ASP A 66 4.19 6.45 -11.18
C ASP A 66 4.66 5.00 -11.19
N VAL A 67 5.08 4.53 -10.03
CA VAL A 67 5.51 3.15 -9.74
C VAL A 67 4.86 2.77 -8.43
N ASP A 68 4.09 1.70 -8.42
CA ASP A 68 3.43 1.13 -7.22
C ASP A 68 4.52 0.69 -6.20
N ASP A 69 4.93 1.61 -5.32
CA ASP A 69 5.98 1.41 -4.30
C ASP A 69 5.52 1.73 -2.86
N THR A 70 4.27 2.13 -2.70
CA THR A 70 3.65 2.39 -1.40
C THR A 70 2.86 1.17 -0.91
N ALA A 71 3.04 0.80 0.34
CA ALA A 71 2.31 -0.34 0.89
C ALA A 71 0.84 0.02 1.21
N PRO A 72 -0.10 -0.93 1.04
CA PRO A 72 -1.50 -0.71 1.37
C PRO A 72 -1.69 -0.45 2.88
N VAL A 73 -2.71 0.31 3.23
CA VAL A 73 -3.07 0.64 4.61
C VAL A 73 -4.44 0.07 4.93
N PHE A 74 -4.53 -0.81 5.93
CA PHE A 74 -5.82 -1.33 6.39
C PHE A 74 -6.70 -0.23 6.97
N THR A 75 -7.98 -0.24 6.55
CA THR A 75 -9.03 0.65 7.06
C THR A 75 -10.15 -0.13 7.75
N SER A 76 -10.17 -1.45 7.63
CA SER A 76 -11.06 -2.34 8.37
C SER A 76 -10.69 -2.42 9.85
N ASP A 77 -11.69 -2.73 10.68
CA ASP A 77 -11.49 -2.92 12.11
C ASP A 77 -10.60 -4.14 12.40
N SER A 78 -9.79 -4.04 13.45
CA SER A 78 -8.88 -5.10 13.91
C SER A 78 -9.36 -5.80 15.19
N SER A 79 -10.45 -5.34 15.80
CA SER A 79 -11.04 -5.94 17.00
C SER A 79 -12.52 -6.18 16.76
N ILE A 80 -12.89 -7.43 16.60
CA ILE A 80 -14.21 -7.84 16.12
C ILE A 80 -14.92 -8.65 17.19
N LEU A 81 -16.21 -8.35 17.38
CA LEU A 81 -17.16 -9.18 18.12
C LEU A 81 -18.04 -9.91 17.12
N VAL A 82 -18.06 -11.22 17.14
CA VAL A 82 -18.91 -12.05 16.29
C VAL A 82 -19.71 -13.01 17.15
N ASN A 83 -21.00 -13.16 16.87
CA ASN A 83 -21.78 -14.20 17.51
C ASN A 83 -21.27 -15.58 17.08
N GLU A 84 -21.34 -16.55 17.99
CA GLU A 84 -21.07 -17.91 17.61
C GLU A 84 -21.99 -18.37 16.47
N ASN A 85 -21.60 -19.47 15.80
CA ASN A 85 -22.33 -20.07 14.69
C ASN A 85 -22.48 -19.13 13.46
N VAL A 86 -21.68 -18.05 13.40
CA VAL A 86 -21.58 -17.13 12.25
C VAL A 86 -20.23 -17.34 11.58
N GLN A 87 -20.25 -17.49 10.25
CA GLN A 87 -19.01 -17.74 9.49
C GLN A 87 -18.25 -16.44 9.20
N ASP A 88 -18.93 -15.40 8.73
CA ASP A 88 -18.30 -14.15 8.32
C ASP A 88 -17.89 -13.32 9.54
N VAL A 89 -16.67 -12.78 9.52
CA VAL A 89 -16.06 -12.03 10.62
C VAL A 89 -15.99 -10.54 10.29
N VAL A 90 -15.28 -10.17 9.22
CA VAL A 90 -15.12 -8.76 8.82
C VAL A 90 -14.75 -8.66 7.35
N ASP A 91 -15.28 -7.65 6.68
CA ASP A 91 -14.83 -7.27 5.35
C ASP A 91 -13.50 -6.52 5.46
N LEU A 92 -12.49 -7.05 4.79
CA LEU A 92 -11.15 -6.46 4.76
C LEU A 92 -11.13 -5.31 3.77
N THR A 93 -10.80 -4.14 4.26
CA THR A 93 -10.66 -2.94 3.43
C THR A 93 -9.28 -2.33 3.61
N VAL A 94 -8.69 -1.90 2.51
CA VAL A 94 -7.42 -1.18 2.48
C VAL A 94 -7.57 0.07 1.61
N THR A 95 -6.70 1.04 1.84
CA THR A 95 -6.43 2.16 0.93
C THR A 95 -4.98 2.08 0.50
N ASP A 96 -4.72 2.52 -0.71
CA ASP A 96 -3.40 2.57 -1.30
C ASP A 96 -3.25 3.90 -2.03
N ALA A 97 -2.05 4.49 -2.01
CA ALA A 97 -1.81 5.83 -2.55
C ALA A 97 -1.56 5.79 -4.05
N ASP A 98 -0.93 4.73 -4.55
CA ASP A 98 -0.45 4.57 -5.92
C ASP A 98 -1.06 3.36 -6.64
N SER A 99 -1.88 2.55 -5.94
CA SER A 99 -2.56 1.41 -6.53
C SER A 99 -4.08 1.48 -6.35
N THR A 100 -4.82 1.22 -7.43
CA THR A 100 -6.28 1.03 -7.41
C THR A 100 -6.68 -0.44 -7.57
N ALA A 101 -5.69 -1.33 -7.72
CA ALA A 101 -5.93 -2.77 -7.84
C ALA A 101 -6.36 -3.36 -6.48
N ALA A 102 -7.27 -4.33 -6.52
CA ALA A 102 -7.65 -5.05 -5.31
C ALA A 102 -6.44 -5.86 -4.79
N PRO A 103 -6.10 -5.76 -3.49
CA PRO A 103 -5.00 -6.52 -2.93
C PRO A 103 -5.31 -8.02 -2.85
N THR A 104 -4.27 -8.81 -2.73
CA THR A 104 -4.36 -10.21 -2.33
C THR A 104 -4.12 -10.34 -0.83
N TYR A 105 -4.75 -11.35 -0.19
CA TYR A 105 -4.63 -11.55 1.25
C TYR A 105 -4.05 -12.92 1.56
N THR A 106 -3.15 -12.98 2.55
CA THR A 106 -2.65 -14.22 3.15
C THR A 106 -2.82 -14.18 4.66
N LEU A 107 -2.94 -15.35 5.28
CA LEU A 107 -3.16 -15.49 6.71
C LEU A 107 -1.98 -16.17 7.39
N SER A 108 -1.64 -15.66 8.58
CA SER A 108 -0.61 -16.22 9.45
C SER A 108 -0.99 -16.05 10.92
N GLY A 109 -0.15 -16.53 11.84
CA GLY A 109 -0.42 -16.47 13.28
C GLY A 109 -1.05 -17.76 13.81
N THR A 110 -1.29 -17.79 15.12
CA THR A 110 -1.60 -19.01 15.87
C THR A 110 -2.89 -19.69 15.42
N ASP A 111 -3.92 -18.90 15.16
CA ASP A 111 -5.25 -19.43 14.81
C ASP A 111 -5.54 -19.34 13.30
N SER A 112 -4.53 -19.03 12.47
CA SER A 112 -4.72 -18.76 11.02
C SER A 112 -5.38 -19.91 10.27
N SER A 113 -5.16 -21.16 10.70
CA SER A 113 -5.77 -22.35 10.08
C SER A 113 -7.29 -22.45 10.28
N LEU A 114 -7.84 -21.68 11.20
CA LEU A 114 -9.29 -21.62 11.47
C LEU A 114 -10.01 -20.58 10.60
N PHE A 115 -9.26 -19.79 9.86
CA PHE A 115 -9.76 -18.69 9.03
C PHE A 115 -9.43 -18.90 7.56
N GLU A 116 -10.21 -18.25 6.72
CA GLU A 116 -9.95 -18.07 5.29
C GLU A 116 -10.39 -16.66 4.86
N VAL A 117 -9.87 -16.19 3.73
CA VAL A 117 -10.37 -14.99 3.07
C VAL A 117 -11.10 -15.37 1.80
N SER A 118 -12.33 -14.94 1.68
CA SER A 118 -13.16 -15.19 0.51
C SER A 118 -13.81 -13.90 0.03
N SER A 119 -13.52 -13.51 -1.21
CA SER A 119 -14.04 -12.28 -1.82
C SER A 119 -13.82 -11.02 -0.97
N GLY A 120 -12.66 -10.94 -0.28
CA GLY A 120 -12.31 -9.81 0.57
C GLY A 120 -12.87 -9.88 2.00
N THR A 121 -13.66 -10.89 2.34
CA THR A 121 -14.16 -11.10 3.70
C THR A 121 -13.31 -12.11 4.44
N LEU A 122 -12.78 -11.74 5.61
CA LEU A 122 -12.20 -12.68 6.59
C LEU A 122 -13.36 -13.45 7.23
N ARG A 123 -13.26 -14.78 7.23
CA ARG A 123 -14.30 -15.65 7.79
C ARG A 123 -13.69 -16.91 8.39
N PHE A 124 -14.44 -17.58 9.22
CA PHE A 124 -14.03 -18.92 9.69
C PHE A 124 -14.04 -19.92 8.52
N ALA A 125 -13.04 -20.80 8.47
CA ALA A 125 -12.95 -21.87 7.49
C ALA A 125 -14.08 -22.91 7.64
N SER A 126 -14.62 -23.06 8.87
CA SER A 126 -15.83 -23.84 9.12
C SER A 126 -17.06 -23.04 8.65
N ALA A 127 -17.89 -23.64 7.82
CA ALA A 127 -19.12 -23.02 7.33
C ALA A 127 -20.15 -22.74 8.47
N SER A 128 -20.04 -23.41 9.61
CA SER A 128 -20.86 -23.18 10.80
C SER A 128 -20.26 -22.11 11.74
N GLY A 129 -19.10 -21.52 11.40
CA GLY A 129 -18.40 -20.63 12.32
C GLY A 129 -17.73 -21.35 13.48
N GLN A 130 -17.64 -20.68 14.62
CA GLN A 130 -17.17 -21.24 15.89
C GLN A 130 -18.36 -21.35 16.84
N ASP A 131 -18.38 -22.41 17.61
CA ASP A 131 -19.31 -22.69 18.70
C ASP A 131 -18.63 -22.25 20.01
N PHE A 132 -19.32 -21.44 20.84
CA PHE A 132 -18.76 -20.87 22.05
C PHE A 132 -18.46 -21.95 23.12
N GLU A 133 -19.28 -22.98 23.21
CA GLU A 133 -19.12 -24.09 24.15
C GLU A 133 -17.97 -25.00 23.77
N SER A 134 -17.56 -25.00 22.48
CA SER A 134 -16.50 -25.87 21.95
C SER A 134 -15.49 -25.11 21.08
N ILE A 135 -15.10 -23.90 21.51
CA ILE A 135 -14.15 -23.04 20.79
C ILE A 135 -12.88 -23.80 20.43
N THR A 136 -12.50 -23.77 19.15
CA THR A 136 -11.30 -24.43 18.65
C THR A 136 -10.08 -23.49 18.55
N CYS A 137 -10.27 -22.18 18.74
CA CYS A 137 -9.17 -21.22 18.85
C CYS A 137 -8.27 -21.56 20.04
N THR A 138 -7.00 -21.17 19.98
CA THR A 138 -6.04 -21.35 21.08
C THR A 138 -6.52 -20.69 22.38
N SER A 139 -7.29 -19.60 22.24
CA SER A 139 -7.98 -18.88 23.32
C SER A 139 -9.16 -18.10 22.75
N ASN A 140 -10.12 -17.65 23.59
CA ASN A 140 -11.04 -16.60 23.22
C ASN A 140 -10.50 -15.27 23.84
N PRO A 141 -10.10 -14.27 23.04
CA PRO A 141 -10.30 -14.13 21.59
C PRO A 141 -9.36 -14.99 20.73
N CYS A 142 -9.81 -15.33 19.52
CA CYS A 142 -8.98 -15.89 18.47
C CYS A 142 -8.12 -14.78 17.84
N VAL A 143 -6.91 -15.12 17.41
CA VAL A 143 -5.97 -14.15 16.85
C VAL A 143 -5.42 -14.63 15.51
N VAL A 144 -5.57 -13.81 14.48
CA VAL A 144 -5.03 -14.07 13.15
C VAL A 144 -4.32 -12.82 12.63
N VAL A 145 -3.23 -13.00 11.90
CA VAL A 145 -2.55 -11.92 11.16
C VAL A 145 -2.95 -12.02 9.70
N VAL A 146 -3.48 -10.93 9.17
CA VAL A 146 -3.83 -10.77 7.76
C VAL A 146 -2.75 -9.91 7.11
N THR A 147 -2.10 -10.43 6.08
CA THR A 147 -1.16 -9.68 5.23
C THR A 147 -1.87 -9.31 3.94
N ALA A 148 -1.99 -8.02 3.65
CA ALA A 148 -2.43 -7.51 2.36
C ALA A 148 -1.19 -7.29 1.47
N THR A 149 -1.28 -7.69 0.20
CA THR A 149 -0.24 -7.47 -0.82
C THR A 149 -0.88 -6.77 -2.01
N ASP A 150 -0.35 -5.62 -2.41
CA ASP A 150 -0.78 -4.85 -3.58
C ASP A 150 -0.28 -5.44 -4.91
N ALA A 151 -0.46 -4.71 -6.01
CA ALA A 151 -0.02 -5.12 -7.33
C ALA A 151 1.50 -4.91 -7.54
N GLY A 152 2.12 -3.97 -6.83
CA GLY A 152 3.57 -3.72 -6.81
C GLY A 152 4.35 -4.78 -6.03
N GLY A 153 3.65 -5.52 -5.14
CA GLY A 153 4.25 -6.50 -4.24
C GLY A 153 4.57 -5.94 -2.85
N ASN A 154 4.15 -4.70 -2.55
CA ASN A 154 4.31 -4.12 -1.23
C ASN A 154 3.27 -4.71 -0.26
N THR A 155 3.60 -4.81 1.02
CA THR A 155 2.79 -5.56 1.98
C THR A 155 2.52 -4.77 3.25
N ALA A 156 1.34 -5.00 3.83
CA ALA A 156 0.99 -4.54 5.16
C ALA A 156 0.33 -5.66 5.96
N ASP A 157 0.59 -5.68 7.26
CA ASP A 157 0.03 -6.65 8.18
C ASP A 157 -0.98 -5.99 9.12
N GLN A 158 -2.10 -6.68 9.37
CA GLN A 158 -3.05 -6.35 10.42
C GLN A 158 -3.29 -7.56 11.31
N THR A 159 -3.06 -7.42 12.62
CA THR A 159 -3.49 -8.43 13.60
C THR A 159 -4.97 -8.23 13.90
N VAL A 160 -5.79 -9.22 13.58
CA VAL A 160 -7.23 -9.23 13.85
C VAL A 160 -7.52 -10.09 15.07
N VAL A 161 -8.19 -9.49 16.04
CA VAL A 161 -8.61 -10.12 17.29
C VAL A 161 -10.13 -10.36 17.24
N VAL A 162 -10.55 -11.61 17.26
CA VAL A 162 -11.95 -12.01 17.09
C VAL A 162 -12.46 -12.61 18.39
N SER A 163 -13.34 -11.89 19.07
CA SER A 163 -14.03 -12.37 20.27
C SER A 163 -15.36 -13.01 19.89
N ILE A 164 -15.55 -14.25 20.28
CA ILE A 164 -16.78 -15.02 20.05
C ILE A 164 -17.72 -14.73 21.19
N VAL A 165 -18.94 -14.35 20.86
CA VAL A 165 -20.01 -14.01 21.81
C VAL A 165 -20.99 -15.17 21.86
N ASN A 166 -21.23 -15.67 23.08
CA ASN A 166 -22.20 -16.75 23.34
C ASN A 166 -23.63 -16.31 22.98
N VAL A 167 -24.37 -17.22 22.36
CA VAL A 167 -25.80 -17.14 22.07
C VAL A 167 -26.46 -18.35 22.75
N ASP A 168 -27.53 -18.15 23.52
CA ASP A 168 -28.23 -19.23 24.21
C ASP A 168 -28.91 -20.17 23.20
N ASP A 169 -28.19 -21.21 22.78
CA ASP A 169 -28.63 -22.23 21.82
C ASP A 169 -28.55 -23.66 22.36
N GLU A 170 -28.07 -23.84 23.60
CA GLU A 170 -28.02 -25.12 24.26
C GLU A 170 -29.33 -25.53 24.95
N ALA A 171 -29.82 -26.70 24.63
CA ALA A 171 -31.05 -27.22 25.25
C ALA A 171 -30.80 -27.58 26.73
N PRO A 172 -31.76 -27.24 27.65
CA PRO A 172 -31.61 -27.61 29.06
C PRO A 172 -31.62 -29.11 29.25
N THR A 173 -30.72 -29.59 30.13
CA THR A 173 -30.61 -31.03 30.48
C THR A 173 -31.29 -31.30 31.82
N PHE A 174 -32.02 -32.44 31.93
CA PHE A 174 -32.58 -32.90 33.20
C PHE A 174 -31.48 -33.53 34.06
N THR A 175 -31.27 -33.01 35.24
CA THR A 175 -30.40 -33.59 36.28
C THR A 175 -31.29 -34.24 37.37
N SER A 176 -31.87 -35.38 37.09
CA SER A 176 -32.65 -36.17 38.09
C SER A 176 -31.78 -37.13 38.84
#